data_031653585c33cb23fd7cad5b24547e74
#
_entry.id   031653585c33cb23fd7cad5b24547e74
#
_cell.length_a   1.000
_cell.length_b   1.000
_cell.length_c   1.000
_cell.angle_alpha   90.00
_cell.angle_beta   90.00
_cell.angle_gamma   90.00
#
_symmetry.space_group_name_H-M   'P 1'
#
loop_
_entity.id
_entity.type
_entity.pdbx_description
1 polymer ?
#
loop_
_entity_poly.entity_id
_entity_poly.type
_entity_poly.pdbx_seq_one_letter_code
_entity_poly.pdbx_strand_id
1 'polypeptide(L)'
;MKSEKSDSQSSRSSSDKTHFTGCVELVPPIPTFIEFVTARRLWGIPIRQLEFFVLGSNPESDGKKTSPTDMLVLVFETRLAFLFGWRLEQMLDPLMQGRVKRVHAEKFLGTLMIGEPWVSEIVIVPRFITLPL
;
A
#
# COMPACT_ATOMS: atom_id res chain seq x y z
N MET A 1 5.78 -27.18 -29.49
CA MET A 1 5.62 -26.72 -28.96
C MET A 1 5.77 -26.04 -28.38
N LYS A 2 5.96 -25.66 -28.23
CA LYS A 2 6.13 -24.97 -27.72
C LYS A 2 5.60 -24.21 -27.40
N SER A 3 5.51 -24.09 -28.00
CA SER A 3 4.74 -23.18 -27.64
C SER A 3 4.18 -23.24 -26.46
N GLU A 4 4.04 -24.08 -26.05
CA GLU A 4 3.57 -24.12 -24.89
C GLU A 4 4.09 -23.23 -24.03
N LYS A 5 5.07 -22.79 -24.26
CA LYS A 5 5.60 -21.91 -23.47
C LYS A 5 4.86 -20.73 -23.42
N SER A 6 4.37 -20.32 -24.41
CA SER A 6 3.63 -19.14 -24.32
C SER A 6 2.42 -19.35 -23.48
N ASP A 7 1.96 -20.56 -23.45
CA ASP A 7 0.85 -20.73 -22.62
C ASP A 7 1.17 -20.42 -21.23
N SER A 8 2.30 -20.71 -20.78
CA SER A 8 2.59 -20.30 -19.43
C SER A 8 2.63 -18.80 -19.37
N GLN A 9 2.94 -18.13 -20.47
CA GLN A 9 2.92 -16.71 -20.41
C GLN A 9 1.53 -16.20 -20.20
N SER A 10 0.57 -16.75 -20.91
CA SER A 10 -0.75 -16.21 -20.78
C SER A 10 -1.28 -16.45 -19.38
N SER A 11 -0.94 -17.56 -18.77
CA SER A 11 -1.42 -17.71 -17.42
C SER A 11 -0.76 -16.71 -16.52
N ARG A 12 0.40 -16.24 -16.90
CA ARG A 12 1.02 -15.25 -16.06
C ARG A 12 0.40 -13.91 -16.20
N SER A 13 -0.39 -13.69 -17.21
CA SER A 13 -1.05 -12.41 -17.27
C SER A 13 -1.90 -12.20 -16.06
N SER A 14 -2.42 -13.26 -15.46
CA SER A 14 -3.18 -13.06 -14.25
C SER A 14 -2.28 -12.67 -13.10
N SER A 15 -1.05 -13.16 -13.07
CA SER A 15 -0.19 -12.72 -12.00
C SER A 15 0.23 -11.27 -12.24
N ASP A 16 0.31 -10.85 -13.49
CA ASP A 16 0.60 -9.44 -13.72
C ASP A 16 -0.49 -8.55 -13.16
N LYS A 17 -1.72 -9.04 -13.13
CA LYS A 17 -2.80 -8.27 -12.56
C LYS A 17 -2.73 -8.19 -11.06
N THR A 18 -1.86 -8.97 -10.45
CA THR A 18 -1.82 -9.04 -9.00
C THR A 18 -0.66 -8.30 -8.41
N HIS A 19 0.07 -7.53 -9.21
CA HIS A 19 1.05 -6.69 -8.60
C HIS A 19 1.16 -5.36 -9.33
N PHE A 20 1.57 -4.36 -8.57
CA PHE A 20 1.80 -3.03 -9.09
C PHE A 20 3.30 -2.83 -9.23
N THR A 21 3.68 -1.97 -10.16
CA THR A 21 5.09 -1.69 -10.40
C THR A 21 5.55 -0.46 -9.65
N GLY A 22 4.65 0.25 -9.01
CA GLY A 22 4.98 1.47 -8.31
C GLY A 22 5.20 1.25 -6.83
N CYS A 23 4.47 1.99 -6.02
CA CYS A 23 4.71 2.03 -4.58
C CYS A 23 4.24 0.80 -3.83
N VAL A 24 3.39 -0.03 -4.44
CA VAL A 24 2.79 -1.14 -3.73
C VAL A 24 3.18 -2.44 -4.40
N GLU A 25 3.74 -3.34 -3.63
CA GLU A 25 4.13 -4.65 -4.12
C GLU A 25 3.13 -5.69 -3.64
N LEU A 26 2.57 -6.44 -4.56
CA LEU A 26 1.58 -7.47 -4.26
C LEU A 26 2.19 -8.85 -4.46
N VAL A 27 1.63 -9.82 -3.77
CA VAL A 27 2.04 -11.21 -3.87
C VAL A 27 0.79 -12.08 -3.91
N PRO A 28 0.91 -13.33 -4.35
CA PRO A 28 -0.16 -14.29 -4.12
C PRO A 28 -0.36 -14.39 -2.61
N PRO A 29 -1.54 -14.70 -2.15
CA PRO A 29 -1.75 -14.76 -0.72
C PRO A 29 -0.89 -15.87 -0.18
N ILE A 30 -0.27 -15.75 0.92
CA ILE A 30 -0.53 -14.87 2.02
C ILE A 30 0.81 -14.40 2.51
N PRO A 31 1.15 -13.13 2.48
CA PRO A 31 2.38 -12.68 3.11
C PRO A 31 2.20 -12.73 4.62
N THR A 32 3.31 -12.91 5.31
CA THR A 32 3.28 -12.94 6.76
C THR A 32 3.28 -11.53 7.33
N PHE A 33 3.95 -10.62 6.64
CA PHE A 33 4.10 -9.24 7.09
C PHE A 33 3.72 -8.30 5.96
N ILE A 34 3.24 -7.12 6.35
CA ILE A 34 3.21 -5.99 5.44
C ILE A 34 4.43 -5.15 5.79
N GLU A 35 5.23 -4.83 4.79
CA GLU A 35 6.42 -4.02 4.97
C GLU A 35 6.16 -2.60 4.51
N PHE A 36 6.55 -1.63 5.32
CA PHE A 36 6.43 -0.23 4.98
C PHE A 36 7.83 0.36 4.89
N VAL A 37 8.16 0.89 3.72
CA VAL A 37 9.51 1.40 3.46
C VAL A 37 9.44 2.90 3.36
N THR A 38 10.12 3.57 4.27
CA THR A 38 10.29 5.02 4.23
C THR A 38 11.75 5.32 3.97
N ALA A 39 12.07 6.61 3.83
CA ALA A 39 13.45 7.00 3.56
C ALA A 39 14.42 6.57 4.67
N ARG A 40 13.90 6.36 5.87
CA ARG A 40 14.76 6.08 7.02
C ARG A 40 14.55 4.72 7.65
N ARG A 41 13.44 4.06 7.39
CA ARG A 41 13.10 2.85 8.12
C ARG A 41 12.35 1.86 7.27
N LEU A 42 12.52 0.63 7.63
CA LEU A 42 11.68 -0.46 7.12
C LEU A 42 10.90 -1.00 8.31
N TRP A 43 9.58 -0.97 8.20
CA TRP A 43 8.70 -1.54 9.21
C TRP A 43 8.12 -2.82 8.67
N GLY A 44 8.13 -3.88 9.47
CA GLY A 44 7.41 -5.10 9.13
C GLY A 44 6.37 -5.34 10.19
N ILE A 45 5.11 -5.32 9.82
CA ILE A 45 4.02 -5.54 10.77
C ILE A 45 3.26 -6.78 10.34
N PRO A 46 3.07 -7.76 11.24
CA PRO A 46 2.35 -8.97 10.86
C PRO A 46 0.97 -8.65 10.31
N ILE A 47 0.65 -9.24 9.17
CA ILE A 47 -0.60 -8.92 8.50
C ILE A 47 -1.80 -9.34 9.33
N ARG A 48 -1.63 -10.37 10.18
CA ARG A 48 -2.74 -10.81 11.03
C ARG A 48 -3.11 -9.80 12.09
N GLN A 49 -2.27 -8.79 12.32
CA GLN A 49 -2.57 -7.74 13.27
C GLN A 49 -3.38 -6.61 12.66
N LEU A 50 -3.61 -6.65 11.37
CA LEU A 50 -4.43 -5.63 10.71
C LEU A 50 -5.89 -5.88 11.07
N GLU A 51 -6.50 -4.92 11.73
CA GLU A 51 -7.88 -5.04 12.19
C GLU A 51 -8.87 -4.43 11.21
N PHE A 52 -8.54 -3.26 10.70
CA PHE A 52 -9.37 -2.61 9.70
C PHE A 52 -8.59 -1.46 9.07
N PHE A 53 -9.18 -0.86 8.06
CA PHE A 53 -8.58 0.30 7.40
C PHE A 53 -9.67 1.29 7.04
N VAL A 54 -9.27 2.55 6.89
CA VAL A 54 -10.19 3.63 6.55
C VAL A 54 -9.55 4.48 5.46
N LEU A 55 -10.27 4.67 4.38
CA LEU A 55 -9.82 5.53 3.30
C LEU A 55 -10.62 6.82 3.34
N GLY A 56 -9.95 7.95 3.29
CA GLY A 56 -10.61 9.24 3.28
C GLY A 56 -9.78 10.26 2.55
N SER A 57 -10.24 11.49 2.62
CA SER A 57 -9.50 12.60 2.03
C SER A 57 -8.38 13.02 2.97
N ASN A 58 -7.28 13.44 2.40
CA ASN A 58 -6.18 13.98 3.19
C ASN A 58 -6.55 15.37 3.66
N PRO A 59 -6.73 15.62 4.96
CA PRO A 59 -7.12 16.94 5.44
C PRO A 59 -6.05 18.00 5.26
N GLU A 60 -4.80 17.57 5.01
CA GLU A 60 -3.70 18.50 4.81
C GLU A 60 -3.50 18.84 3.35
N SER A 61 -4.34 18.32 2.46
CA SER A 61 -4.18 18.59 1.03
C SER A 61 -4.48 20.05 0.74
N ASP A 62 -3.58 20.70 -0.01
CA ASP A 62 -3.73 22.09 -0.35
C ASP A 62 -4.29 22.29 -1.76
N GLY A 63 -4.70 21.19 -2.41
CA GLY A 63 -5.26 21.26 -3.76
C GLY A 63 -4.26 21.35 -4.87
N LYS A 64 -2.98 21.41 -4.57
CA LYS A 64 -1.96 21.42 -5.60
C LYS A 64 -1.73 20.02 -6.14
N LYS A 65 -1.25 19.95 -7.38
CA LYS A 65 -1.01 18.66 -8.01
C LYS A 65 -0.03 17.79 -7.25
N THR A 66 0.90 18.40 -6.54
CA THR A 66 1.91 17.64 -5.80
C THR A 66 1.48 17.33 -4.37
N SER A 67 0.27 17.76 -4.00
CA SER A 67 -0.23 17.51 -2.65
C SER A 67 -1.10 16.27 -2.66
N PRO A 68 -0.78 15.26 -1.85
CA PRO A 68 -1.59 14.03 -1.83
C PRO A 68 -3.04 14.32 -1.49
N THR A 69 -3.95 13.70 -2.23
CA THR A 69 -5.38 13.93 -2.01
C THR A 69 -5.98 12.89 -1.08
N ASP A 70 -5.37 11.72 -0.97
CA ASP A 70 -5.95 10.60 -0.24
C ASP A 70 -5.17 10.29 1.03
N MET A 71 -5.89 9.81 2.02
CA MET A 71 -5.29 9.29 3.23
C MET A 71 -5.90 7.94 3.52
N LEU A 72 -5.05 6.93 3.61
CA LEU A 72 -5.48 5.58 3.96
C LEU A 72 -4.85 5.24 5.29
N VAL A 73 -5.67 4.89 6.27
CA VAL A 73 -5.19 4.54 7.59
C VAL A 73 -5.36 3.04 7.79
N LEU A 74 -4.28 2.36 8.07
CA LEU A 74 -4.30 0.94 8.40
C LEU A 74 -4.17 0.81 9.91
N VAL A 75 -5.14 0.15 10.53
CA VAL A 75 -5.20 0.04 11.98
C VAL A 75 -4.77 -1.35 12.37
N PHE A 76 -3.58 -1.46 12.93
CA PHE A 76 -3.03 -2.70 13.44
C PHE A 76 -3.23 -2.76 14.95
N GLU A 77 -2.97 -3.91 15.53
CA GLU A 77 -3.16 -4.08 16.98
C GLU A 77 -2.45 -3.01 17.80
N THR A 78 -1.21 -2.68 17.45
CA THR A 78 -0.43 -1.77 18.26
C THR A 78 0.04 -0.52 17.52
N ARG A 79 -0.26 -0.41 16.22
CA ARG A 79 0.24 0.70 15.41
C ARG A 79 -0.84 1.20 14.47
N LEU A 80 -0.69 2.46 14.09
CA LEU A 80 -1.46 3.04 13.00
C LEU A 80 -0.49 3.38 11.89
N ALA A 81 -0.83 3.00 10.66
CA ALA A 81 -0.03 3.37 9.51
C ALA A 81 -0.86 4.33 8.65
N PHE A 82 -0.38 5.56 8.52
CA PHE A 82 -1.03 6.57 7.69
C PHE A 82 -0.31 6.62 6.36
N LEU A 83 -1.03 6.38 5.28
CA LEU A 83 -0.49 6.46 3.94
C LEU A 83 -1.12 7.65 3.24
N PHE A 84 -0.28 8.53 2.73
CA PHE A 84 -0.76 9.71 2.00
C PHE A 84 -0.35 9.57 0.54
N GLY A 85 -1.27 9.80 -0.35
CA GLY A 85 -0.96 9.64 -1.76
C GLY A 85 -2.15 9.86 -2.65
N TRP A 86 -2.15 9.18 -3.80
CA TRP A 86 -3.19 9.29 -4.80
C TRP A 86 -3.65 7.90 -5.21
N ARG A 87 -4.93 7.79 -5.55
CA ARG A 87 -5.52 6.54 -6.02
C ARG A 87 -5.37 5.42 -5.02
N LEU A 88 -5.44 5.74 -3.74
CA LEU A 88 -5.23 4.73 -2.70
C LEU A 88 -6.40 3.75 -2.63
N GLU A 89 -7.54 4.08 -3.24
CA GLU A 89 -8.63 3.12 -3.32
C GLU A 89 -8.21 1.85 -4.07
N GLN A 90 -7.17 1.93 -4.90
CA GLN A 90 -6.68 0.76 -5.60
C GLN A 90 -6.00 -0.25 -4.68
N MET A 91 -5.73 0.14 -3.45
CA MET A 91 -5.12 -0.76 -2.48
C MET A 91 -6.16 -1.57 -1.72
N LEU A 92 -7.44 -1.19 -1.77
CA LEU A 92 -8.43 -1.77 -0.88
C LEU A 92 -8.66 -3.25 -1.15
N ASP A 93 -8.87 -3.63 -2.41
CA ASP A 93 -9.06 -5.05 -2.73
C ASP A 93 -7.84 -5.89 -2.38
N PRO A 94 -6.62 -5.50 -2.76
CA PRO A 94 -5.47 -6.27 -2.35
C PRO A 94 -5.30 -6.37 -0.83
N LEU A 95 -5.65 -5.31 -0.10
CA LEU A 95 -5.59 -5.37 1.36
C LEU A 95 -6.60 -6.36 1.90
N MET A 96 -7.82 -6.36 1.36
CA MET A 96 -8.84 -7.29 1.82
C MET A 96 -8.48 -8.72 1.48
N GLN A 97 -7.72 -8.92 0.43
CA GLN A 97 -7.27 -10.24 0.02
C GLN A 97 -5.99 -10.68 0.71
N GLY A 98 -5.41 -9.81 1.54
CA GLY A 98 -4.17 -10.15 2.23
C GLY A 98 -2.97 -10.25 1.31
N ARG A 99 -2.96 -9.50 0.20
CA ARG A 99 -1.93 -9.65 -0.81
C ARG A 99 -0.92 -8.51 -0.86
N VAL A 100 -1.06 -7.51 -0.01
CA VAL A 100 -0.11 -6.40 0.02
C VAL A 100 1.11 -6.84 0.81
N LYS A 101 2.26 -6.92 0.14
CA LYS A 101 3.50 -7.31 0.79
C LYS A 101 4.31 -6.12 1.24
N ARG A 102 4.38 -5.09 0.41
CA ARG A 102 5.27 -3.97 0.69
C ARG A 102 4.70 -2.69 0.12
N VAL A 103 4.85 -1.61 0.87
CA VAL A 103 4.45 -0.27 0.45
C VAL A 103 5.65 0.63 0.60
N HIS A 104 5.99 1.34 -0.47
CA HIS A 104 7.10 2.29 -0.48
C HIS A 104 6.55 3.70 -0.56
N ALA A 105 7.15 4.59 0.21
CA ALA A 105 6.87 6.00 0.03
C ALA A 105 7.86 6.55 -0.99
N GLU A 106 7.33 7.15 -2.05
CA GLU A 106 8.18 7.70 -3.10
C GLU A 106 7.73 9.09 -3.48
N LYS A 107 8.69 9.95 -3.74
CA LYS A 107 8.39 11.29 -4.14
C LYS A 107 7.60 11.31 -5.43
N PHE A 108 6.57 12.14 -5.47
CA PHE A 108 5.75 12.26 -6.66
C PHE A 108 6.56 12.97 -7.76
N LEU A 109 6.60 12.36 -8.94
CA LEU A 109 7.39 12.87 -10.05
C LEU A 109 6.55 13.59 -11.11
N GLY A 110 5.30 13.89 -10.81
CA GLY A 110 4.46 14.68 -11.70
C GLY A 110 3.51 13.89 -12.56
N THR A 111 3.72 12.60 -12.71
CA THR A 111 2.85 11.76 -13.52
C THR A 111 2.54 10.47 -12.78
N LEU A 112 1.26 10.17 -12.63
CA LEU A 112 0.85 8.93 -11.99
C LEU A 112 0.73 7.83 -13.02
N MET A 113 1.08 6.63 -12.62
CA MET A 113 0.82 5.45 -13.43
C MET A 113 -0.68 5.21 -13.47
N ILE A 114 -1.18 4.86 -14.64
CA ILE A 114 -2.61 4.65 -14.80
C ILE A 114 -3.02 3.44 -13.98
N GLY A 115 -4.03 3.62 -13.14
CA GLY A 115 -4.60 2.53 -12.37
C GLY A 115 -3.80 2.08 -11.17
N GLU A 116 -2.67 2.69 -10.90
CA GLU A 116 -1.84 2.29 -9.78
C GLU A 116 -1.89 3.33 -8.67
N PRO A 117 -1.85 2.88 -7.43
CA PRO A 117 -1.77 3.80 -6.31
C PRO A 117 -0.37 4.38 -6.20
N TRP A 118 -0.28 5.60 -5.72
CA TRP A 118 1.00 6.24 -5.45
C TRP A 118 1.01 6.71 -4.02
N VAL A 119 2.02 6.28 -3.26
CA VAL A 119 2.17 6.66 -1.85
C VAL A 119 3.35 7.60 -1.75
N SER A 120 3.10 8.81 -1.30
CA SER A 120 4.16 9.81 -1.18
C SER A 120 4.72 9.89 0.23
N GLU A 121 3.94 9.47 1.21
CA GLU A 121 4.39 9.57 2.60
C GLU A 121 3.74 8.47 3.42
N ILE A 122 4.52 7.91 4.34
CA ILE A 122 4.05 6.91 5.29
C ILE A 122 4.44 7.37 6.68
N VAL A 123 3.47 7.41 7.58
CA VAL A 123 3.70 7.77 8.99
C VAL A 123 3.18 6.63 9.85
N ILE A 124 4.04 6.05 10.67
CA ILE A 124 3.64 4.96 11.55
C ILE A 124 3.81 5.41 12.98
N VAL A 125 2.74 5.30 13.75
CA VAL A 125 2.71 5.76 15.12
C VAL A 125 2.11 4.68 16.02
N PRO A 126 2.38 4.73 17.32
CA PRO A 126 1.70 3.82 18.25
C PRO A 126 0.20 4.06 18.21
N ARG A 127 -0.57 2.99 18.32
CA ARG A 127 -2.01 3.10 18.30
C ARG A 127 -2.56 3.66 19.60
N PHE A 128 -1.94 3.29 20.71
CA PHE A 128 -2.43 3.68 22.01
C PHE A 128 -1.49 4.68 22.64
N ILE A 129 -2.06 5.70 23.23
CA ILE A 129 -1.31 6.69 23.97
C ILE A 129 -1.59 6.43 25.44
N THR A 130 -0.53 6.21 26.22
CA THR A 130 -0.67 6.04 27.65
C THR A 130 -0.77 7.41 28.27
N LEU A 131 -1.91 7.70 28.85
CA LEU A 131 -2.10 8.98 29.52
C LEU A 131 -1.75 8.83 30.98
N PRO A 132 -1.05 9.78 31.55
CA PRO A 132 -0.80 9.76 33.00
C PRO A 132 -2.13 9.98 33.70
N LEU A 133 -2.36 9.20 34.72
CA LEU A 133 -3.59 9.33 35.50
C LEU A 133 -3.31 9.96 36.85
#